data_3d65cd79cf1db98e14d284bf50c0fb10
#
_entry.id   3d65cd79cf1db98e14d284bf50c0fb10
#
_cell.length_a   1.000
_cell.length_b   1.000
_cell.length_c   1.000
_cell.angle_alpha   90.00
_cell.angle_beta   90.00
_cell.angle_gamma   90.00
#
_symmetry.space_group_name_H-M   'P 1'
#
loop_
_entity.id
_entity.type
_entity.pdbx_description
1 polymer ?
#
loop_
_entity_poly.entity_id
_entity_poly.type
_entity_poly.pdbx_seq_one_letter_code
_entity_poly.pdbx_strand_id
1 'polypeptide(L)'
;MHASLALKEAGFETIMVNCNPETVSTDYDISDRLYFESVTLEDVLEIVYKENPFGVIVQYGGQTPLKLSKALADAGVPIIGTLPDDIDAAEDRERFQRILKDLNLKQPPNRTARTPEEAIKLAEEIGYPVLIKASAGGGGRGMRLVESSKNIDESLTLAQKEAKAAFK
;
A
#
# COMPACT_ATOMS: atom_id res chain seq x y z
N MET A 1 -0.59 18.27 -5.33
CA MET A 1 -0.39 19.56 -6.02
C MET A 1 -0.15 19.38 -7.52
N HIS A 2 1.01 18.90 -7.99
CA HIS A 2 1.34 18.84 -9.43
C HIS A 2 0.29 18.14 -10.29
N ALA A 3 -0.27 17.02 -9.83
CA ALA A 3 -1.34 16.33 -10.57
C ALA A 3 -2.60 17.20 -10.73
N SER A 4 -2.99 17.93 -9.68
CA SER A 4 -4.14 18.85 -9.73
C SER A 4 -3.90 19.96 -10.74
N LEU A 5 -2.73 20.58 -10.73
CA LEU A 5 -2.37 21.62 -11.69
C LEU A 5 -2.35 21.09 -13.12
N ALA A 6 -1.75 19.92 -13.36
CA ALA A 6 -1.71 19.31 -14.70
C ALA A 6 -3.11 18.94 -15.22
N LEU A 7 -4.01 18.49 -14.35
CA LEU A 7 -5.41 18.22 -14.71
C LEU A 7 -6.16 19.50 -15.07
N LYS A 8 -5.95 20.59 -14.31
CA LYS A 8 -6.53 21.92 -14.64
C LYS A 8 -6.03 22.43 -15.99
N GLU A 9 -4.73 22.31 -16.28
CA GLU A 9 -4.15 22.65 -17.59
C GLU A 9 -4.76 21.82 -18.73
N ALA A 10 -5.12 20.55 -18.45
CA ALA A 10 -5.80 19.66 -19.38
C ALA A 10 -7.32 19.92 -19.51
N GLY A 11 -7.87 20.92 -18.78
CA GLY A 11 -9.27 21.31 -18.84
C GLY A 11 -10.20 20.53 -17.93
N PHE A 12 -9.68 19.81 -16.94
CA PHE A 12 -10.48 19.13 -15.94
C PHE A 12 -10.71 20.01 -14.71
N GLU A 13 -11.90 19.97 -14.15
CA GLU A 13 -12.18 20.47 -12.81
C GLU A 13 -11.64 19.49 -11.77
N THR A 14 -10.94 20.00 -10.76
CA THR A 14 -10.27 19.17 -9.77
C THR A 14 -10.91 19.31 -8.39
N ILE A 15 -11.12 18.16 -7.72
CA ILE A 15 -11.69 18.08 -6.38
C ILE A 15 -10.65 17.42 -5.47
N MET A 16 -10.25 18.13 -4.42
CA MET A 16 -9.33 17.59 -3.40
C MET A 16 -10.09 17.19 -2.16
N VAL A 17 -9.79 15.99 -1.65
CA VAL A 17 -10.30 15.50 -0.35
C VAL A 17 -9.11 15.22 0.54
N ASN A 18 -9.02 15.87 1.68
CA ASN A 18 -7.98 15.65 2.67
C ASN A 18 -8.43 16.20 4.04
N CYS A 19 -8.10 15.47 5.11
CA CYS A 19 -8.37 15.91 6.48
C CYS A 19 -7.25 16.78 7.10
N ASN A 20 -6.11 16.93 6.43
CA ASN A 20 -4.97 17.71 6.92
C ASN A 20 -4.97 19.11 6.32
N PRO A 21 -5.21 20.17 7.12
CA PRO A 21 -5.19 21.55 6.62
C PRO A 21 -3.76 22.10 6.43
N GLU A 22 -2.73 21.43 6.94
CA GLU A 22 -1.34 21.91 6.94
C GLU A 22 -0.50 21.28 5.81
N THR A 23 -1.10 21.04 4.66
CA THR A 23 -0.38 20.50 3.49
C THR A 23 -0.69 21.33 2.25
N VAL A 24 0.31 21.51 1.40
CA VAL A 24 0.20 22.30 0.16
C VAL A 24 -0.95 21.85 -0.75
N SER A 25 -1.34 20.56 -0.71
CA SER A 25 -2.47 20.06 -1.51
C SER A 25 -3.82 20.63 -1.08
N THR A 26 -3.92 21.20 0.11
CA THR A 26 -5.14 21.83 0.64
C THR A 26 -5.09 23.37 0.63
N ASP A 27 -4.10 23.95 -0.03
CA ASP A 27 -4.10 25.39 -0.31
C ASP A 27 -5.26 25.73 -1.24
N TYR A 28 -5.87 26.90 -1.03
CA TYR A 28 -7.13 27.32 -1.67
C TYR A 28 -7.04 27.48 -3.20
N ASP A 29 -5.83 27.60 -3.75
CA ASP A 29 -5.57 27.83 -5.17
C ASP A 29 -5.15 26.55 -5.93
N ILE A 30 -5.01 25.39 -5.23
CA ILE A 30 -4.52 24.15 -5.82
C ILE A 30 -5.60 23.37 -6.54
N SER A 31 -6.81 23.29 -5.97
CA SER A 31 -7.95 22.59 -6.58
C SER A 31 -9.13 23.53 -6.77
N ASP A 32 -10.08 23.16 -7.63
CA ASP A 32 -11.27 23.95 -7.87
C ASP A 32 -12.29 23.80 -6.74
N ARG A 33 -12.29 22.62 -6.09
CA ARG A 33 -13.07 22.32 -4.88
C ARG A 33 -12.21 21.60 -3.88
N LEU A 34 -12.42 21.92 -2.60
CA LEU A 34 -11.70 21.34 -1.48
C LEU A 34 -12.69 20.87 -0.42
N TYR A 35 -12.56 19.60 -0.03
CA TYR A 35 -13.28 18.99 1.06
C TYR A 35 -12.31 18.63 2.19
N PHE A 36 -12.52 19.23 3.36
CA PHE A 36 -11.83 18.85 4.60
C PHE A 36 -12.64 17.77 5.31
N GLU A 37 -12.52 16.54 4.81
CA GLU A 37 -13.21 15.39 5.35
C GLU A 37 -12.25 14.25 5.61
N SER A 38 -12.66 13.32 6.47
CA SER A 38 -11.92 12.08 6.69
C SER A 38 -11.84 11.27 5.40
N VAL A 39 -10.70 10.65 5.15
CA VAL A 39 -10.54 9.78 3.99
C VAL A 39 -11.02 8.37 4.38
N THR A 40 -12.32 8.27 4.69
CA THR A 40 -13.06 7.01 4.91
C THR A 40 -13.87 6.65 3.67
N LEU A 41 -14.32 5.42 3.58
CA LEU A 41 -15.15 4.98 2.45
C LEU A 41 -16.45 5.79 2.38
N GLU A 42 -17.10 5.96 3.52
CA GLU A 42 -18.41 6.62 3.66
C GLU A 42 -18.31 8.08 3.24
N ASP A 43 -17.37 8.83 3.80
CA ASP A 43 -17.21 10.27 3.50
C ASP A 43 -16.85 10.48 2.02
N VAL A 44 -15.96 9.65 1.47
CA VAL A 44 -15.57 9.73 0.06
C VAL A 44 -16.75 9.40 -0.87
N LEU A 45 -17.57 8.39 -0.55
CA LEU A 45 -18.76 8.07 -1.34
C LEU A 45 -19.79 9.20 -1.35
N GLU A 46 -20.02 9.87 -0.22
CA GLU A 46 -20.94 11.02 -0.14
C GLU A 46 -20.45 12.16 -1.05
N ILE A 47 -19.14 12.43 -1.07
CA ILE A 47 -18.55 13.42 -1.96
C ILE A 47 -18.71 13.00 -3.43
N VAL A 48 -18.43 11.73 -3.75
CA VAL A 48 -18.60 11.17 -5.11
C VAL A 48 -20.05 11.29 -5.59
N TYR A 49 -21.02 10.94 -4.75
CA TYR A 49 -22.45 11.06 -5.10
C TYR A 49 -22.88 12.51 -5.32
N LYS A 50 -22.36 13.43 -4.51
CA LYS A 50 -22.68 14.85 -4.63
C LYS A 50 -22.05 15.48 -5.87
N GLU A 51 -20.79 15.18 -6.14
CA GLU A 51 -20.00 15.83 -7.18
C GLU A 51 -20.09 15.12 -8.54
N ASN A 52 -20.44 13.83 -8.53
CA ASN A 52 -20.49 12.97 -9.71
C ASN A 52 -19.25 13.11 -10.62
N PRO A 53 -18.03 12.91 -10.09
CA PRO A 53 -16.80 13.15 -10.82
C PRO A 53 -16.61 12.16 -11.97
N PHE A 54 -15.84 12.55 -12.97
CA PHE A 54 -15.40 11.65 -14.05
C PHE A 54 -14.66 10.42 -13.52
N GLY A 55 -13.90 10.57 -12.44
CA GLY A 55 -13.22 9.47 -11.76
C GLY A 55 -12.45 9.92 -10.54
N VAL A 56 -11.95 8.97 -9.78
CA VAL A 56 -11.21 9.19 -8.54
C VAL A 56 -9.78 8.66 -8.67
N ILE A 57 -8.81 9.47 -8.29
CA ILE A 57 -7.39 9.11 -8.22
C ILE A 57 -7.04 8.84 -6.76
N VAL A 58 -6.54 7.64 -6.45
CA VAL A 58 -6.25 7.20 -5.08
C VAL A 58 -4.76 7.13 -4.76
N GLN A 59 -3.85 7.21 -5.74
CA GLN A 59 -2.43 6.92 -5.54
C GLN A 59 -1.60 8.09 -4.99
N TYR A 60 -2.12 9.31 -4.90
CA TYR A 60 -1.34 10.47 -4.46
C TYR A 60 -1.45 10.81 -2.97
N GLY A 61 -2.22 10.07 -2.22
CA GLY A 61 -2.49 10.32 -0.79
C GLY A 61 -1.84 9.31 0.17
N GLY A 62 -0.84 8.54 -0.27
CA GLY A 62 -0.23 7.48 0.54
C GLY A 62 -1.15 6.28 0.74
N GLN A 63 -0.94 5.54 1.82
CA GLN A 63 -1.62 4.26 2.07
C GLN A 63 -3.12 4.38 2.37
N THR A 64 -3.57 5.51 2.92
CA THR A 64 -4.97 5.68 3.32
C THR A 64 -5.92 5.59 2.12
N PRO A 65 -5.79 6.42 1.07
CA PRO A 65 -6.66 6.31 -0.10
C PRO A 65 -6.38 5.05 -0.95
N LEU A 66 -5.15 4.52 -0.98
CA LEU A 66 -4.85 3.27 -1.69
C LEU A 66 -5.68 2.10 -1.16
N LYS A 67 -5.86 2.00 0.15
CA LYS A 67 -6.69 0.96 0.78
C LYS A 67 -8.17 1.05 0.44
N LEU A 68 -8.64 2.22 0.00
CA LEU A 68 -10.03 2.42 -0.41
C LEU A 68 -10.27 2.03 -1.88
N SER A 69 -9.23 1.83 -2.69
CA SER A 69 -9.33 1.63 -4.13
C SER A 69 -10.32 0.53 -4.51
N LYS A 70 -10.21 -0.63 -3.88
CA LYS A 70 -11.11 -1.76 -4.15
C LYS A 70 -12.54 -1.48 -3.67
N ALA A 71 -12.72 -0.98 -2.46
CA ALA A 71 -14.05 -0.71 -1.92
C ALA A 71 -14.80 0.36 -2.72
N LEU A 72 -14.11 1.40 -3.17
CA LEU A 72 -14.68 2.41 -4.07
C LEU A 72 -15.06 1.82 -5.42
N ALA A 73 -14.20 0.99 -6.02
CA ALA A 73 -14.51 0.31 -7.28
C ALA A 73 -15.69 -0.65 -7.15
N ASP A 74 -15.76 -1.42 -6.06
CA ASP A 74 -16.89 -2.33 -5.77
C ASP A 74 -18.22 -1.54 -5.56
N ALA A 75 -18.15 -0.30 -5.11
CA ALA A 75 -19.27 0.64 -5.04
C ALA A 75 -19.61 1.33 -6.39
N GLY A 76 -18.92 0.98 -7.47
CA GLY A 76 -19.17 1.52 -8.82
C GLY A 76 -18.48 2.86 -9.11
N VAL A 77 -17.56 3.30 -8.25
CA VAL A 77 -16.80 4.54 -8.47
C VAL A 77 -15.68 4.28 -9.49
N PRO A 78 -15.59 5.07 -10.57
CA PRO A 78 -14.50 4.93 -11.54
C PRO A 78 -13.15 5.32 -10.93
N ILE A 79 -12.27 4.34 -10.76
CA ILE A 79 -10.88 4.61 -10.34
C ILE A 79 -10.05 4.84 -11.60
N ILE A 80 -9.43 6.00 -11.69
CA ILE A 80 -8.59 6.42 -12.82
C ILE A 80 -7.12 6.54 -12.41
N GLY A 81 -6.25 6.48 -13.42
CA GLY A 81 -4.80 6.36 -13.20
C GLY A 81 -4.42 4.89 -13.07
N THR A 82 -3.96 4.47 -11.89
CA THR A 82 -3.66 3.04 -11.63
C THR A 82 -4.92 2.30 -11.21
N LEU A 83 -5.22 1.19 -11.88
CA LEU A 83 -6.39 0.39 -11.58
C LEU A 83 -6.28 -0.34 -10.22
N PRO A 84 -7.40 -0.64 -9.55
CA PRO A 84 -7.39 -1.33 -8.25
C PRO A 84 -6.63 -2.66 -8.26
N ASP A 85 -6.71 -3.45 -9.34
CA ASP A 85 -5.99 -4.71 -9.46
C ASP A 85 -4.47 -4.52 -9.61
N ASP A 86 -4.03 -3.48 -10.31
CA ASP A 86 -2.62 -3.12 -10.44
C ASP A 86 -2.05 -2.60 -9.11
N ILE A 87 -2.85 -1.85 -8.36
CA ILE A 87 -2.50 -1.42 -6.99
C ILE A 87 -2.32 -2.64 -6.10
N ASP A 88 -3.27 -3.57 -6.10
CA ASP A 88 -3.18 -4.81 -5.33
C ASP A 88 -1.97 -5.65 -5.76
N ALA A 89 -1.70 -5.77 -7.06
CA ALA A 89 -0.54 -6.49 -7.58
C ALA A 89 0.80 -5.88 -7.11
N ALA A 90 0.86 -4.56 -6.93
CA ALA A 90 2.05 -3.89 -6.40
C ALA A 90 2.19 -4.02 -4.88
N GLU A 91 1.08 -4.09 -4.13
CA GLU A 91 1.06 -4.21 -2.68
C GLU A 91 1.21 -5.67 -2.20
N ASP A 92 0.64 -6.64 -2.94
CA ASP A 92 0.77 -8.06 -2.63
C ASP A 92 2.16 -8.59 -2.98
N ARG A 93 2.86 -9.11 -1.97
CA ARG A 93 4.25 -9.56 -2.12
C ARG A 93 4.41 -10.74 -3.07
N GLU A 94 3.47 -11.67 -3.10
CA GLU A 94 3.55 -12.85 -3.97
C GLU A 94 3.24 -12.47 -5.42
N ARG A 95 2.25 -11.59 -5.63
CA ARG A 95 1.92 -11.05 -6.95
C ARG A 95 3.09 -10.22 -7.50
N PHE A 96 3.64 -9.34 -6.69
CA PHE A 96 4.77 -8.49 -7.09
C PHE A 96 6.03 -9.30 -7.42
N GLN A 97 6.34 -10.33 -6.62
CA GLN A 97 7.46 -11.24 -6.93
C GLN A 97 7.29 -11.93 -8.29
N ARG A 98 6.07 -12.36 -8.63
CA ARG A 98 5.78 -12.93 -9.96
C ARG A 98 6.06 -11.92 -11.07
N ILE A 99 5.56 -10.70 -10.93
CA ILE A 99 5.80 -9.61 -11.88
C ILE A 99 7.30 -9.38 -12.09
N LEU A 100 8.07 -9.29 -11.02
CA LEU A 100 9.52 -9.11 -11.10
C LEU A 100 10.22 -10.28 -11.83
N LYS A 101 9.76 -11.49 -11.57
CA LYS A 101 10.29 -12.70 -12.24
C LYS A 101 9.93 -12.70 -13.74
N ASP A 102 8.69 -12.41 -14.09
CA ASP A 102 8.21 -12.40 -15.48
C ASP A 102 8.90 -11.31 -16.31
N LEU A 103 9.20 -10.17 -15.67
CA LEU A 103 9.98 -9.08 -16.26
C LEU A 103 11.51 -9.31 -16.22
N ASN A 104 11.96 -10.45 -15.68
CA ASN A 104 13.38 -10.77 -15.49
C ASN A 104 14.17 -9.67 -14.76
N LEU A 105 13.53 -9.01 -13.80
CA LEU A 105 14.16 -7.99 -12.97
C LEU A 105 14.92 -8.62 -11.80
N LYS A 106 16.10 -8.05 -11.51
CA LYS A 106 16.94 -8.52 -10.40
C LYS A 106 16.31 -8.19 -9.06
N GLN A 107 16.20 -9.18 -8.20
CA GLN A 107 15.78 -9.04 -6.81
C GLN A 107 16.62 -9.96 -5.90
N PRO A 108 16.76 -9.63 -4.61
CA PRO A 108 17.37 -10.54 -3.65
C PRO A 108 16.60 -11.86 -3.60
N PRO A 109 17.26 -13.01 -3.35
CA PRO A 109 16.56 -14.26 -3.09
C PRO A 109 15.56 -14.07 -1.95
N ASN A 110 14.33 -14.44 -2.19
CA ASN A 110 13.27 -14.33 -1.17
C ASN A 110 12.26 -15.46 -1.32
N ARG A 111 11.58 -15.79 -0.23
CA ARG A 111 10.54 -16.80 -0.15
C ARG A 111 9.50 -16.36 0.89
N THR A 112 8.28 -16.82 0.74
CA THR A 112 7.19 -16.60 1.69
C THR A 112 6.92 -17.93 2.40
N ALA A 113 6.87 -17.90 3.72
CA ALA A 113 6.54 -19.04 4.56
C ALA A 113 5.26 -18.77 5.35
N ARG A 114 4.45 -19.81 5.55
CA ARG A 114 3.21 -19.73 6.34
C ARG A 114 3.35 -20.40 7.70
N THR A 115 4.32 -21.33 7.84
CA THR A 115 4.63 -22.00 9.11
C THR A 115 6.09 -21.82 9.50
N PRO A 116 6.43 -21.94 10.80
CA PRO A 116 7.82 -21.88 11.25
C PRO A 116 8.71 -22.93 10.58
N GLU A 117 8.21 -24.16 10.42
CA GLU A 117 8.95 -25.27 9.82
C GLU A 117 9.29 -24.99 8.35
N GLU A 118 8.32 -24.42 7.62
CA GLU A 118 8.54 -23.99 6.24
C GLU A 118 9.57 -22.85 6.17
N ALA A 119 9.51 -21.90 7.10
CA ALA A 119 10.43 -20.77 7.15
C ALA A 119 11.87 -21.24 7.39
N ILE A 120 12.09 -22.22 8.26
CA ILE A 120 13.40 -22.81 8.52
C ILE A 120 13.94 -23.45 7.25
N LYS A 121 13.16 -24.31 6.60
CA LYS A 121 13.55 -24.97 5.36
C LYS A 121 13.91 -23.98 4.26
N LEU A 122 13.08 -22.96 4.06
CA LEU A 122 13.33 -21.94 3.04
C LEU A 122 14.54 -21.06 3.36
N ALA A 123 14.82 -20.79 4.63
CA ALA A 123 16.02 -20.10 5.05
C ALA A 123 17.29 -20.90 4.76
N GLU A 124 17.25 -22.21 4.93
CA GLU A 124 18.35 -23.11 4.56
C GLU A 124 18.57 -23.16 3.04
N GLU A 125 17.49 -23.15 2.25
CA GLU A 125 17.57 -23.09 0.78
C GLU A 125 18.16 -21.78 0.25
N ILE A 126 17.80 -20.64 0.87
CA ILE A 126 18.32 -19.32 0.51
C ILE A 126 19.77 -19.16 0.92
N GLY A 127 20.14 -19.74 2.07
CA GLY A 127 21.43 -19.57 2.72
C GLY A 127 21.48 -18.38 3.67
N TYR A 128 22.21 -18.54 4.77
CA TYR A 128 22.39 -17.49 5.78
C TYR A 128 23.47 -16.49 5.37
N PRO A 129 23.37 -15.20 5.80
CA PRO A 129 22.32 -14.64 6.66
C PRO A 129 21.00 -14.38 5.93
N VAL A 130 19.86 -14.52 6.63
CA VAL A 130 18.54 -14.20 6.10
C VAL A 130 17.85 -13.13 6.94
N LEU A 131 17.04 -12.31 6.30
CA LEU A 131 16.20 -11.30 6.96
C LEU A 131 14.76 -11.81 7.01
N ILE A 132 14.28 -12.14 8.20
CA ILE A 132 12.87 -12.47 8.43
C ILE A 132 12.07 -11.17 8.48
N LYS A 133 10.92 -11.16 7.79
CA LYS A 133 9.95 -10.05 7.80
C LYS A 133 8.55 -10.60 7.97
N ALA A 134 7.73 -9.99 8.83
CA ALA A 134 6.31 -10.28 8.87
C ALA A 134 5.63 -9.88 7.55
N SER A 135 4.63 -10.64 7.10
CA SER A 135 3.87 -10.35 5.88
C SER A 135 3.03 -9.07 6.03
N ALA A 136 2.36 -8.93 7.17
CA ALA A 136 1.70 -7.70 7.56
C ALA A 136 2.68 -6.87 8.40
N GLY A 137 3.07 -5.70 7.94
CA GLY A 137 3.99 -4.87 8.69
C GLY A 137 4.62 -3.73 7.87
N GLY A 138 5.02 -2.70 8.57
CA GLY A 138 5.74 -1.55 8.03
C GLY A 138 6.70 -0.94 9.06
N GLY A 139 7.57 -0.02 8.62
CA GLY A 139 8.48 0.68 9.52
C GLY A 139 9.54 -0.18 10.20
N GLY A 140 9.87 -1.35 9.64
CA GLY A 140 10.90 -2.24 10.19
C GLY A 140 10.46 -3.11 11.38
N ARG A 141 9.22 -3.01 11.84
CA ARG A 141 8.69 -3.85 12.94
C ARG A 141 8.52 -5.29 12.48
N GLY A 142 8.87 -6.25 13.35
CA GLY A 142 8.85 -7.67 13.02
C GLY A 142 9.93 -8.09 12.03
N MET A 143 11.00 -7.30 11.87
CA MET A 143 12.19 -7.66 11.08
C MET A 143 13.29 -8.20 11.99
N ARG A 144 13.89 -9.34 11.59
CA ARG A 144 15.00 -9.98 12.32
C ARG A 144 16.05 -10.50 11.34
N LEU A 145 17.30 -10.12 11.59
CA LEU A 145 18.45 -10.71 10.92
C LEU A 145 18.79 -12.03 11.62
N VAL A 146 18.91 -13.09 10.85
CA VAL A 146 19.26 -14.43 11.32
C VAL A 146 20.54 -14.88 10.62
N GLU A 147 21.60 -15.01 11.38
CA GLU A 147 22.93 -15.34 10.87
C GLU A 147 23.17 -16.86 10.74
N SER A 148 22.38 -17.67 11.44
CA SER A 148 22.51 -19.12 11.41
C SER A 148 21.20 -19.83 11.80
N SER A 149 21.09 -21.12 11.46
CA SER A 149 19.94 -21.96 11.81
C SER A 149 19.65 -22.08 13.31
N LYS A 150 20.66 -21.86 14.16
CA LYS A 150 20.54 -22.00 15.62
C LYS A 150 19.56 -20.97 16.23
N ASN A 151 19.41 -19.82 15.63
CA ASN A 151 18.65 -18.69 16.19
C ASN A 151 17.33 -18.43 15.44
N ILE A 152 16.98 -19.27 14.47
CA ILE A 152 15.84 -19.01 13.59
C ILE A 152 14.50 -19.14 14.33
N ASP A 153 14.34 -20.16 15.18
CA ASP A 153 13.09 -20.40 15.93
C ASP A 153 12.76 -19.26 16.89
N GLU A 154 13.76 -18.81 17.63
CA GLU A 154 13.61 -17.66 18.54
C GLU A 154 13.26 -16.38 17.76
N SER A 155 13.98 -16.16 16.67
CA SER A 155 13.77 -14.98 15.80
C SER A 155 12.39 -14.96 15.15
N LEU A 156 11.88 -16.13 14.70
CA LEU A 156 10.53 -16.27 14.16
C LEU A 156 9.47 -15.99 15.22
N THR A 157 9.63 -16.58 16.41
CA THR A 157 8.71 -16.38 17.53
C THR A 157 8.63 -14.90 17.94
N LEU A 158 9.75 -14.22 18.03
CA LEU A 158 9.82 -12.80 18.38
C LEU A 158 9.20 -11.93 17.27
N ALA A 159 9.53 -12.19 16.00
CA ALA A 159 8.97 -11.46 14.87
C ALA A 159 7.44 -11.60 14.80
N GLN A 160 6.89 -12.80 15.03
CA GLN A 160 5.45 -13.05 15.08
C GLN A 160 4.77 -12.33 16.25
N LYS A 161 5.37 -12.33 17.43
CA LYS A 161 4.84 -11.60 18.60
C LYS A 161 4.78 -10.10 18.35
N GLU A 162 5.85 -9.52 17.80
CA GLU A 162 5.88 -8.11 17.46
C GLU A 162 4.85 -7.73 16.39
N ALA A 163 4.74 -8.55 15.33
CA ALA A 163 3.76 -8.32 14.29
C ALA A 163 2.33 -8.37 14.85
N LYS A 164 2.00 -9.36 15.67
CA LYS A 164 0.68 -9.45 16.33
C LYS A 164 0.40 -8.28 17.28
N ALA A 165 1.41 -7.75 17.97
CA ALA A 165 1.23 -6.61 18.86
C ALA A 165 1.04 -5.28 18.12
N ALA A 166 1.67 -5.14 16.95
CA ALA A 166 1.70 -3.89 16.20
C ALA A 166 0.58 -3.76 15.15
N PHE A 167 0.05 -4.88 14.65
CA PHE A 167 -0.86 -4.93 13.50
C PHE A 167 -2.14 -5.75 13.78
N LYS A 168 -2.66 -5.61 15.00
CA LYS A 168 -3.97 -6.18 15.41
C LYS A 168 -5.10 -5.59 14.59
#